data_58c481ecfa47b5e55db3040df4835ef4
#
_entry.id   58c481ecfa47b5e55db3040df4835ef4
#
_cell.length_a   1.000
_cell.length_b   1.000
_cell.length_c   1.000
_cell.angle_alpha   90.00
_cell.angle_beta   90.00
_cell.angle_gamma   90.00
#
_symmetry.space_group_name_H-M   'P 1'
#
loop_
_entity.id
_entity.type
_entity.pdbx_description
1 polymer ?
#
loop_
_entity_poly.entity_id
_entity_poly.type
_entity_poly.pdbx_seq_one_letter_code
_entity_poly.pdbx_strand_id
1 'polypeptide(L)'
;MTDKIIEINEEKVKDHLGEFVRNTVEETLNAMLEEEATAICKAQKYERTESRRGTRAGRYERKLLTKSGEVTLKVPKLRKVTFETAIIERYKRREISVEEAMIEMYIAGVSVRRVEDITEALWGTKVSPGTIAYSGETCHPFRSKLDHLD
;
A
#
# COMPACT_ATOMS: atom_id res chain seq x y z
N MET A 1 -32.18 -41.36 2.91
CA MET A 1 -31.68 -40.19 2.13
C MET A 1 -30.65 -39.50 2.96
N THR A 2 -29.41 -39.61 2.55
CA THR A 2 -28.31 -38.98 3.23
C THR A 2 -28.25 -37.52 2.77
N ASP A 3 -28.64 -36.60 3.63
CA ASP A 3 -28.42 -35.19 3.43
C ASP A 3 -26.91 -35.00 3.26
N LYS A 4 -26.50 -34.55 2.08
CA LYS A 4 -25.14 -34.09 1.86
C LYS A 4 -24.95 -32.82 2.68
N ILE A 5 -24.41 -32.98 3.88
CA ILE A 5 -23.89 -31.84 4.66
C ILE A 5 -22.73 -31.31 3.86
N ILE A 6 -22.88 -30.12 3.31
CA ILE A 6 -21.79 -29.41 2.65
C ILE A 6 -20.85 -28.98 3.78
N GLU A 7 -19.75 -29.69 3.95
CA GLU A 7 -18.68 -29.28 4.84
C GLU A 7 -18.00 -28.08 4.22
N ILE A 8 -18.32 -26.89 4.74
CA ILE A 8 -17.64 -25.65 4.38
C ILE A 8 -16.31 -25.65 5.12
N ASN A 9 -15.21 -25.77 4.39
CA ASN A 9 -13.89 -25.61 4.95
C ASN A 9 -13.63 -24.11 5.20
N GLU A 10 -13.77 -23.69 6.47
CA GLU A 10 -13.64 -22.29 6.88
C GLU A 10 -12.26 -21.69 6.53
N GLU A 11 -11.18 -22.46 6.60
CA GLU A 11 -9.84 -22.00 6.25
C GLU A 11 -9.76 -21.63 4.78
N LYS A 12 -10.24 -22.51 3.90
CA LYS A 12 -10.27 -22.22 2.45
C LYS A 12 -11.15 -21.03 2.09
N VAL A 13 -12.23 -20.82 2.82
CA VAL A 13 -13.10 -19.65 2.61
C VAL A 13 -12.38 -18.38 3.05
N LYS A 14 -11.70 -18.40 4.18
CA LYS A 14 -10.90 -17.23 4.67
C LYS A 14 -9.76 -16.90 3.72
N ASP A 15 -9.01 -17.88 3.25
CA ASP A 15 -7.91 -17.69 2.31
C ASP A 15 -8.40 -17.09 0.98
N HIS A 16 -9.49 -17.64 0.44
CA HIS A 16 -10.11 -17.17 -0.80
C HIS A 16 -10.64 -15.74 -0.66
N LEU A 17 -11.25 -15.43 0.47
CA LEU A 17 -11.77 -14.09 0.75
C LEU A 17 -10.62 -13.09 0.89
N GLY A 18 -9.55 -13.44 1.61
CA GLY A 18 -8.35 -12.61 1.76
C GLY A 18 -7.68 -12.32 0.43
N GLU A 19 -7.55 -13.34 -0.42
CA GLU A 19 -7.00 -13.19 -1.76
C GLU A 19 -7.89 -12.32 -2.66
N PHE A 20 -9.20 -12.52 -2.62
CA PHE A 20 -10.17 -11.71 -3.36
C PHE A 20 -10.10 -10.23 -2.97
N VAL A 21 -10.09 -9.92 -1.66
CA VAL A 21 -9.99 -8.54 -1.16
C VAL A 21 -8.67 -7.90 -1.60
N ARG A 22 -7.54 -8.62 -1.47
CA ARG A 22 -6.23 -8.13 -1.90
C ARG A 22 -6.20 -7.82 -3.39
N ASN A 23 -6.69 -8.73 -4.22
CA ASN A 23 -6.75 -8.54 -5.67
C ASN A 23 -7.63 -7.35 -6.05
N THR A 24 -8.78 -7.20 -5.40
CA THR A 24 -9.69 -6.05 -5.64
C THR A 24 -9.02 -4.73 -5.26
N VAL A 25 -8.30 -4.67 -4.15
CA VAL A 25 -7.53 -3.48 -3.74
C VAL A 25 -6.43 -3.17 -4.75
N GLU A 26 -5.67 -4.20 -5.20
CA GLU A 26 -4.62 -4.04 -6.20
C GLU A 26 -5.16 -3.51 -7.52
N GLU A 27 -6.24 -4.08 -8.03
CA GLU A 27 -6.87 -3.63 -9.27
C GLU A 27 -7.40 -2.21 -9.16
N THR A 28 -8.06 -1.88 -8.05
CA THR A 28 -8.62 -0.55 -7.80
C THR A 28 -7.52 0.51 -7.77
N LEU A 29 -6.44 0.28 -7.00
CA LEU A 29 -5.31 1.21 -6.92
C LEU A 29 -4.62 1.38 -8.28
N ASN A 30 -4.44 0.31 -9.03
CA ASN A 30 -3.84 0.37 -10.36
C ASN A 30 -4.73 1.13 -11.36
N ALA A 31 -6.06 0.98 -11.28
CA ALA A 31 -7.01 1.75 -12.08
C ALA A 31 -6.95 3.25 -11.74
N MET A 32 -6.92 3.60 -10.47
CA MET A 32 -6.81 4.99 -10.00
C MET A 32 -5.49 5.64 -10.47
N LEU A 33 -4.37 4.93 -10.40
CA LEU A 33 -3.07 5.41 -10.90
C LEU A 33 -3.10 5.69 -12.41
N GLU A 34 -3.80 4.85 -13.17
CA GLU A 34 -3.94 5.03 -14.61
C GLU A 34 -4.85 6.22 -14.96
N GLU A 35 -5.94 6.42 -14.21
CA GLU A 35 -6.83 7.59 -14.34
C GLU A 35 -6.09 8.89 -14.01
N GLU A 36 -5.30 8.89 -12.94
CA GLU A 36 -4.48 10.05 -12.54
C GLU A 36 -3.44 10.38 -13.62
N ALA A 37 -2.78 9.37 -14.20
CA ALA A 37 -1.87 9.56 -15.31
C ALA A 37 -2.57 10.14 -16.55
N THR A 38 -3.81 9.72 -16.81
CA THR A 38 -4.64 10.26 -17.90
C THR A 38 -4.99 11.73 -17.67
N ALA A 39 -5.36 12.07 -16.45
CA ALA A 39 -5.66 13.46 -16.06
C ALA A 39 -4.44 14.37 -16.18
N ILE A 40 -3.28 13.91 -15.71
CA ILE A 40 -2.02 14.68 -15.80
C ILE A 40 -1.58 14.87 -17.24
N CYS A 41 -1.66 13.83 -18.07
CA CYS A 41 -1.33 13.88 -19.49
C CYS A 41 -2.32 14.69 -20.34
N LYS A 42 -3.53 14.90 -19.83
CA LYS A 42 -4.69 15.46 -20.56
C LYS A 42 -4.99 14.70 -21.86
N ALA A 43 -4.71 13.40 -21.89
CA ALA A 43 -4.98 12.52 -23.02
C ALA A 43 -5.00 11.07 -22.60
N GLN A 44 -5.86 10.28 -23.22
CA GLN A 44 -5.89 8.83 -23.02
C GLN A 44 -4.68 8.14 -23.68
N LYS A 45 -4.55 6.86 -23.38
CA LYS A 45 -3.53 6.02 -24.00
C LYS A 45 -3.74 5.97 -25.51
N TYR A 46 -2.69 6.29 -26.28
CA TYR A 46 -2.69 6.38 -27.77
C TYR A 46 -3.51 7.52 -28.38
N GLU A 47 -4.18 8.35 -27.60
CA GLU A 47 -4.89 9.52 -28.10
C GLU A 47 -3.91 10.62 -28.54
N ARG A 48 -4.16 11.24 -29.68
CA ARG A 48 -3.38 12.35 -30.21
C ARG A 48 -4.24 13.61 -30.19
N THR A 49 -4.04 14.44 -29.18
CA THR A 49 -4.73 15.74 -29.03
C THR A 49 -3.72 16.84 -28.87
N GLU A 50 -4.05 18.06 -29.36
CA GLU A 50 -3.19 19.25 -29.19
C GLU A 50 -3.03 19.65 -27.72
N SER A 51 -4.02 19.31 -26.87
CA SER A 51 -4.00 19.58 -25.42
C SER A 51 -3.11 18.63 -24.62
N ARG A 52 -2.52 17.61 -25.26
CA ARG A 52 -1.69 16.61 -24.60
C ARG A 52 -0.42 17.23 -24.02
N ARG A 53 -0.27 17.13 -22.68
CA ARG A 53 0.89 17.68 -21.96
C ARG A 53 2.02 16.67 -21.77
N GLY A 54 1.71 15.39 -21.67
CA GLY A 54 2.69 14.36 -21.38
C GLY A 54 2.55 13.10 -22.25
N THR A 55 3.61 12.30 -22.28
CA THR A 55 3.63 11.03 -23.00
C THR A 55 3.97 9.92 -22.01
N ARG A 56 3.25 8.80 -22.12
CA ARG A 56 3.55 7.61 -21.30
C ARG A 56 4.84 6.96 -21.78
N ALA A 57 5.72 6.60 -20.84
CA ALA A 57 7.02 6.01 -21.11
C ALA A 57 7.19 4.63 -20.44
N GLY A 58 6.09 3.91 -20.29
CA GLY A 58 6.07 2.61 -19.63
C GLY A 58 5.53 2.68 -18.22
N ARG A 59 5.82 1.64 -17.44
CA ARG A 59 5.39 1.47 -16.04
C ARG A 59 6.56 0.88 -15.25
N TYR A 60 6.56 1.07 -13.94
CA TYR A 60 7.41 0.32 -13.02
C TYR A 60 6.56 -0.28 -11.91
N GLU A 61 7.02 -1.40 -11.40
CA GLU A 61 6.34 -2.09 -10.31
C GLU A 61 6.86 -1.58 -8.97
N ARG A 62 5.94 -1.41 -8.04
CA ARG A 62 6.20 -1.03 -6.67
C ARG A 62 5.31 -1.84 -5.75
N LYS A 63 5.89 -2.39 -4.70
CA LYS A 63 5.15 -3.11 -3.66
C LYS A 63 4.66 -2.14 -2.61
N LEU A 64 3.40 -2.30 -2.20
CA LEU A 64 2.77 -1.56 -1.12
C LEU A 64 2.12 -2.56 -0.15
N LEU A 65 2.48 -2.46 1.12
CA LEU A 65 1.81 -3.24 2.17
C LEU A 65 0.57 -2.49 2.64
N THR A 66 -0.59 -3.11 2.43
CA THR A 66 -1.90 -2.61 2.87
C THR A 66 -2.46 -3.48 3.99
N LYS A 67 -3.55 -3.05 4.60
CA LYS A 67 -4.31 -3.87 5.57
C LYS A 67 -4.75 -5.22 5.00
N SER A 68 -4.92 -5.30 3.69
CA SER A 68 -5.35 -6.52 2.98
C SER A 68 -4.18 -7.40 2.54
N GLY A 69 -2.95 -7.01 2.86
CA GLY A 69 -1.72 -7.68 2.46
C GLY A 69 -0.87 -6.86 1.47
N GLU A 70 0.19 -7.47 0.98
CA GLU A 70 1.08 -6.84 -0.01
C GLU A 70 0.44 -6.85 -1.40
N VAL A 71 0.36 -5.68 -2.02
CA VAL A 71 -0.14 -5.48 -3.38
C VAL A 71 0.96 -4.93 -4.28
N THR A 72 0.87 -5.24 -5.58
CA THR A 72 1.83 -4.77 -6.58
C THR A 72 1.22 -3.64 -7.40
N LEU A 73 1.78 -2.45 -7.28
CA LEU A 73 1.35 -1.26 -7.99
C LEU A 73 2.13 -1.10 -9.28
N LYS A 74 1.43 -0.87 -10.38
CA LYS A 74 2.00 -0.60 -11.70
C LYS A 74 1.98 0.91 -11.96
N VAL A 75 2.99 1.60 -11.41
CA VAL A 75 3.06 3.07 -11.46
C VAL A 75 3.44 3.55 -12.87
N PRO A 76 2.64 4.40 -13.51
CA PRO A 76 2.96 4.94 -14.83
C PRO A 76 4.21 5.83 -14.81
N LYS A 77 5.07 5.68 -15.82
CA LYS A 77 6.15 6.63 -16.09
C LYS A 77 5.69 7.61 -17.16
N LEU A 78 5.86 8.90 -16.90
CA LEU A 78 5.53 9.96 -17.83
C LEU A 78 6.80 10.66 -18.32
N ARG A 79 6.78 11.12 -19.58
CA ARG A 79 7.78 12.02 -20.16
C ARG A 79 7.17 13.41 -20.35
N LYS A 80 7.98 14.44 -20.18
CA LYS A 80 7.63 15.87 -20.25
C LYS A 80 6.84 16.40 -19.05
N VAL A 81 6.28 15.54 -18.21
CA VAL A 81 5.53 15.90 -17.01
C VAL A 81 5.97 14.97 -15.88
N THR A 82 6.16 15.51 -14.69
CA THR A 82 6.43 14.67 -13.50
C THR A 82 5.14 14.00 -13.05
N PHE A 83 5.20 12.69 -12.82
CA PHE A 83 4.10 11.94 -12.23
C PHE A 83 4.24 11.99 -10.71
N GLU A 84 3.50 12.86 -10.07
CA GLU A 84 3.34 12.92 -8.63
C GLU A 84 1.92 12.50 -8.30
N THR A 85 1.79 11.27 -7.79
CA THR A 85 0.49 10.73 -7.44
C THR A 85 0.04 11.21 -6.06
N ALA A 86 -1.22 11.62 -5.95
CA ALA A 86 -1.87 11.92 -4.67
C ALA A 86 -2.32 10.65 -3.93
N ILE A 87 -2.40 9.51 -4.63
CA ILE A 87 -2.92 8.25 -4.09
C ILE A 87 -1.91 7.60 -3.17
N ILE A 88 -0.60 7.69 -3.54
CA ILE A 88 0.47 7.03 -2.81
C ILE A 88 1.62 8.01 -2.62
N GLU A 89 1.95 8.29 -1.38
CA GLU A 89 3.09 9.14 -1.08
C GLU A 89 4.39 8.57 -1.66
N ARG A 90 5.20 9.45 -2.19
CA ARG A 90 6.50 9.11 -2.76
C ARG A 90 7.37 8.42 -1.70
N TYR A 91 7.94 7.27 -2.05
CA TYR A 91 8.78 6.43 -1.17
C TYR A 91 8.05 5.65 -0.06
N LYS A 92 6.77 5.82 0.18
CA LYS A 92 6.05 4.95 1.13
C LYS A 92 5.89 3.54 0.56
N ARG A 93 6.24 2.56 1.36
CA ARG A 93 6.10 1.13 1.06
C ARG A 93 4.96 0.47 1.82
N ARG A 94 4.33 1.23 2.73
CA ARG A 94 3.25 0.77 3.60
C ARG A 94 2.15 1.81 3.68
N GLU A 95 0.96 1.32 3.88
CA GLU A 95 -0.18 2.15 4.23
C GLU A 95 0.02 2.75 5.63
N ILE A 96 -0.43 3.98 5.86
CA ILE A 96 -0.27 4.70 7.14
C ILE A 96 -0.81 3.87 8.30
N SER A 97 -1.98 3.26 8.14
CA SER A 97 -2.60 2.43 9.17
C SER A 97 -1.80 1.19 9.55
N VAL A 98 -1.01 0.65 8.63
CA VAL A 98 -0.08 -0.46 8.91
C VAL A 98 1.12 0.05 9.73
N GLU A 99 1.63 1.23 9.41
CA GLU A 99 2.71 1.87 10.17
C GLU A 99 2.26 2.21 11.59
N GLU A 100 1.07 2.81 11.73
CA GLU A 100 0.47 3.12 13.03
C GLU A 100 0.28 1.86 13.90
N ALA A 101 -0.25 0.78 13.33
CA ALA A 101 -0.42 -0.47 14.05
C ALA A 101 0.91 -1.06 14.55
N MET A 102 1.99 -0.97 13.76
CA MET A 102 3.31 -1.42 14.19
C MET A 102 3.89 -0.55 15.31
N ILE A 103 3.71 0.77 15.24
CA ILE A 103 4.13 1.70 16.29
C ILE A 103 3.38 1.41 17.58
N GLU A 104 2.07 1.21 17.52
CA GLU A 104 1.25 0.84 18.68
C GLU A 104 1.73 -0.47 19.32
N MET A 105 2.02 -1.51 18.53
CA MET A 105 2.59 -2.76 19.06
C MET A 105 3.91 -2.52 19.79
N TYR A 106 4.78 -1.68 19.23
CA TYR A 106 6.06 -1.35 19.83
C TYR A 106 5.91 -0.58 21.15
N ILE A 107 5.03 0.43 21.18
CA ILE A 107 4.73 1.22 22.39
C ILE A 107 4.11 0.33 23.47
N ALA A 108 3.27 -0.62 23.10
CA ALA A 108 2.68 -1.60 24.00
C ALA A 108 3.71 -2.62 24.57
N GLY A 109 4.98 -2.52 24.18
CA GLY A 109 6.06 -3.37 24.69
C GLY A 109 6.16 -4.74 24.01
N VAL A 110 5.54 -4.90 22.84
CA VAL A 110 5.67 -6.14 22.05
C VAL A 110 7.10 -6.24 21.51
N SER A 111 7.76 -7.37 21.72
CA SER A 111 9.11 -7.57 21.22
C SER A 111 9.14 -7.56 19.68
N VAL A 112 10.24 -7.12 19.10
CA VAL A 112 10.41 -7.02 17.62
C VAL A 112 10.12 -8.35 16.92
N ARG A 113 10.60 -9.46 17.47
CA ARG A 113 10.31 -10.81 16.93
C ARG A 113 8.82 -11.11 16.95
N ARG A 114 8.13 -10.73 18.02
CA ARG A 114 6.70 -10.93 18.11
C ARG A 114 5.91 -10.05 17.13
N VAL A 115 6.40 -8.84 16.87
CA VAL A 115 5.82 -7.96 15.85
C VAL A 115 5.96 -8.60 14.45
N GLU A 116 7.10 -9.22 14.14
CA GLU A 116 7.28 -9.96 12.88
C GLU A 116 6.28 -11.11 12.72
N ASP A 117 6.06 -11.90 13.78
CA ASP A 117 5.09 -13.00 13.78
C ASP A 117 3.66 -12.48 13.59
N ILE A 118 3.31 -11.39 14.27
CA ILE A 118 1.99 -10.76 14.17
C ILE A 118 1.77 -10.19 12.76
N THR A 119 2.76 -9.50 12.20
CA THR A 119 2.65 -8.92 10.85
C THR A 119 2.55 -10.00 9.79
N GLU A 120 3.27 -11.11 9.94
CA GLU A 120 3.14 -12.26 9.06
C GLU A 120 1.74 -12.88 9.14
N ALA A 121 1.20 -13.06 10.35
CA ALA A 121 -0.13 -13.61 10.55
C ALA A 121 -1.25 -12.71 10.02
N LEU A 122 -1.12 -11.38 10.16
CA LEU A 122 -2.14 -10.41 9.74
C LEU A 122 -2.07 -10.10 8.23
N TRP A 123 -0.88 -9.95 7.68
CA TRP A 123 -0.68 -9.40 6.33
C TRP A 123 0.13 -10.32 5.40
N GLY A 124 0.53 -11.50 5.87
CA GLY A 124 1.30 -12.47 5.11
C GLY A 124 2.73 -12.04 4.80
N THR A 125 3.24 -10.97 5.44
CA THR A 125 4.57 -10.42 5.19
C THR A 125 5.29 -10.12 6.48
N LYS A 126 6.51 -10.64 6.63
CA LYS A 126 7.39 -10.30 7.76
C LYS A 126 7.96 -8.89 7.58
N VAL A 127 7.80 -8.08 8.60
CA VAL A 127 8.42 -6.75 8.67
C VAL A 127 9.71 -6.84 9.46
N SER A 128 10.84 -6.50 8.85
CA SER A 128 12.13 -6.56 9.54
C SER A 128 12.23 -5.52 10.67
N PRO A 129 12.97 -5.82 11.75
CA PRO A 129 13.16 -4.89 12.87
C PRO A 129 13.70 -3.52 12.48
N GLY A 130 14.65 -3.46 11.56
CA GLY A 130 15.21 -2.21 11.04
C GLY A 130 14.17 -1.32 10.34
N THR A 131 13.12 -1.92 9.84
CA THR A 131 12.05 -1.20 9.17
C THR A 131 11.12 -0.50 10.16
N ILE A 132 10.96 -1.05 11.38
CA ILE A 132 10.16 -0.46 12.46
C ILE A 132 10.93 0.72 13.06
N ALA A 133 12.23 0.58 13.27
CA ALA A 133 13.09 1.66 13.80
C ALA A 133 13.12 2.87 12.86
N TYR A 134 13.19 2.66 11.55
CA TYR A 134 13.23 3.73 10.57
C TYR A 134 11.89 4.49 10.45
N SER A 135 10.76 3.81 10.63
CA SER A 135 9.44 4.45 10.65
C SER A 135 9.26 5.36 11.88
N GLY A 136 9.88 5.02 13.01
CA GLY A 136 9.83 5.84 14.23
C GLY A 136 10.61 7.16 14.12
N GLU A 137 11.63 7.24 13.28
CA GLU A 137 12.43 8.46 13.10
C GLU A 137 11.80 9.47 12.13
N THR A 138 11.01 9.01 11.18
CA THR A 138 10.36 9.87 10.17
C THR A 138 8.98 10.38 10.58
N CYS A 139 8.36 9.82 11.62
CA CYS A 139 7.05 10.25 12.13
C CYS A 139 7.17 11.14 13.38
N HIS A 140 7.96 12.22 13.34
CA HIS A 140 7.93 13.25 14.36
C HIS A 140 7.44 14.60 13.84
N PRO A 141 6.12 14.81 13.66
CA PRO A 141 5.59 16.16 13.68
C PRO A 141 5.49 16.75 15.11
N PHE A 142 5.74 15.94 16.16
CA PHE A 142 5.55 16.36 17.55
C PHE A 142 6.81 16.94 18.22
N ARG A 143 8.00 16.83 17.64
CA ARG A 143 9.24 17.30 18.27
C ARG A 143 9.55 18.78 18.05
N SER A 144 8.84 19.47 17.16
CA SER A 144 9.08 20.88 16.86
C SER A 144 8.22 21.87 17.65
N LYS A 145 7.39 21.42 18.61
CA LYS A 145 6.51 22.31 19.40
C LYS A 145 6.92 22.49 20.86
N LEU A 146 8.01 21.88 21.32
CA LEU A 146 8.46 21.98 22.71
C LEU A 146 9.71 22.88 22.89
N ASP A 147 10.31 23.39 21.83
CA ASP A 147 11.53 24.21 21.94
C ASP A 147 11.27 25.73 21.90
N HIS A 148 10.03 26.18 22.10
CA HIS A 148 9.67 27.59 22.20
C HIS A 148 8.77 27.89 23.41
N LEU A 149 9.18 27.43 24.59
CA LEU A 149 8.68 27.92 25.86
C LEU A 149 9.89 28.10 26.80
N ASP A 150 10.58 29.18 26.59
CA ASP A 150 11.34 29.97 27.57
C ASP A 150 11.01 31.45 27.40
#